data_d094cc4de9a2e3b29bf76d34dbfc8c0b
#
_entry.id   d094cc4de9a2e3b29bf76d34dbfc8c0b
#
_cell.length_a   1.000
_cell.length_b   1.000
_cell.length_c   1.000
_cell.angle_alpha   90.00
_cell.angle_beta   90.00
_cell.angle_gamma   90.00
#
_symmetry.space_group_name_H-M   'P 1'
#
loop_
_entity.id
_entity.type
_entity.pdbx_description
1 polymer ?
#
loop_
_entity_poly.entity_id
_entity_poly.type
_entity_poly.pdbx_seq_one_letter_code
_entity_poly.pdbx_strand_id
1 'polypeptide(L)'
;MDVAELRGWAWHCQGLDGSLDGCEPAMVLTQAGWARTIGGANPYSSLWARAGTERATADAAVAGLDIHELPSVRGCTYLLPAADFALGLQLSRPSTQSDLAVVQRLGVTQSEIEQLAHAVVAALAEAGGPLDPGQLKDRLGDRVRSLGEAGRSKGASTTLPTALGQLQTFGRIRRVPLGGRLDQQRYAYLLWECEPSGFTDEAARIQLLRHYFGWTGGATAAQSRWFSSFTVAQTNAAIAEVDLTDVGAGMLVPTERLEDLRAYQLPTTPQYRLLTRIDALVLLRRNSSELLGAEDAVRVLPGTGTGIGGEPDLPAHPIVDRGRIVGLWQFDPEAGDIAAWVFAGEPDAVLRAEIDRTAAWIMADLGDFRSSSLDSPHSRRPLISALRAAAGG
;
A
#
# COMPACT_ATOMS: atom_id res chain seq x y z
N MET A 1 7.58 14.43 24.89
CA MET A 1 7.89 14.63 23.47
C MET A 1 6.75 15.39 22.82
N ASP A 2 7.04 16.37 22.01
CA ASP A 2 6.01 17.12 21.32
C ASP A 2 5.54 16.41 20.03
N VAL A 3 4.47 16.94 19.42
CA VAL A 3 3.86 16.33 18.22
C VAL A 3 4.82 16.40 17.00
N ALA A 4 5.65 17.45 16.91
CA ALA A 4 6.58 17.61 15.80
C ALA A 4 7.72 16.59 15.89
N GLU A 5 8.24 16.35 17.09
CA GLU A 5 9.25 15.31 17.34
C GLU A 5 8.72 13.91 17.02
N LEU A 6 7.47 13.59 17.41
CA LEU A 6 6.83 12.30 17.08
C LEU A 6 6.62 12.10 15.57
N ARG A 7 6.24 13.16 14.85
CA ARG A 7 6.14 13.12 13.38
C ARG A 7 7.49 12.91 12.72
N GLY A 8 8.50 13.67 13.19
CA GLY A 8 9.87 13.53 12.72
C GLY A 8 10.46 12.16 13.00
N TRP A 9 10.18 11.60 14.17
CA TRP A 9 10.58 10.23 14.50
C TRP A 9 9.92 9.19 13.55
N ALA A 10 8.63 9.31 13.30
CA ALA A 10 7.95 8.45 12.34
C ALA A 10 8.50 8.61 10.91
N TRP A 11 8.87 9.80 10.51
CA TRP A 11 9.56 10.11 9.26
C TRP A 11 10.91 9.39 9.16
N HIS A 12 11.70 9.43 10.22
CA HIS A 12 12.96 8.70 10.34
C HIS A 12 12.75 7.19 10.25
N CYS A 13 11.83 6.63 11.05
CA CYS A 13 11.51 5.19 11.03
C CYS A 13 11.03 4.69 9.67
N GLN A 14 10.44 5.58 8.86
CA GLN A 14 10.02 5.31 7.48
C GLN A 14 11.15 5.49 6.45
N GLY A 15 12.38 5.84 6.87
CA GLY A 15 13.52 6.04 5.99
C GLY A 15 13.37 7.19 5.00
N LEU A 16 12.51 8.17 5.30
CA LEU A 16 12.24 9.30 4.41
C LEU A 16 13.26 10.44 4.58
N ASP A 17 14.11 10.35 5.58
CA ASP A 17 15.22 11.27 5.90
C ASP A 17 16.51 10.99 5.11
N GLY A 18 16.49 10.00 4.19
CA GLY A 18 17.64 9.55 3.42
C GLY A 18 18.43 8.41 4.07
N SER A 19 18.01 7.91 5.24
CA SER A 19 18.68 6.80 5.92
C SER A 19 18.63 5.48 5.14
N LEU A 20 17.74 5.37 4.15
CA LEU A 20 17.60 4.21 3.25
C LEU A 20 18.11 4.48 1.83
N ASP A 21 18.78 5.61 1.57
CA ASP A 21 19.27 5.94 0.23
C ASP A 21 20.16 4.82 -0.32
N GLY A 22 19.82 4.33 -1.53
CA GLY A 22 20.55 3.25 -2.22
C GLY A 22 20.32 1.84 -1.67
N CYS A 23 19.43 1.67 -0.68
CA CYS A 23 19.05 0.34 -0.18
C CYS A 23 18.28 -0.46 -1.22
N GLU A 24 18.45 -1.79 -1.17
CA GLU A 24 17.70 -2.73 -2.01
C GLU A 24 16.19 -2.67 -1.69
N PRO A 25 15.31 -2.88 -2.69
CA PRO A 25 13.85 -2.80 -2.53
C PRO A 25 13.29 -3.64 -1.38
N ALA A 26 13.80 -4.85 -1.17
CA ALA A 26 13.38 -5.73 -0.07
C ALA A 26 13.70 -5.13 1.31
N MET A 27 14.87 -4.49 1.45
CA MET A 27 15.27 -3.82 2.69
C MET A 27 14.36 -2.62 2.99
N VAL A 28 14.05 -1.81 1.96
CA VAL A 28 13.12 -0.67 2.10
C VAL A 28 11.77 -1.13 2.63
N LEU A 29 11.19 -2.19 2.03
CA LEU A 29 9.88 -2.72 2.45
C LEU A 29 9.91 -3.36 3.85
N THR A 30 11.03 -3.95 4.22
CA THR A 30 11.21 -4.51 5.57
C THR A 30 11.23 -3.41 6.63
N GLN A 31 11.91 -2.31 6.38
CA GLN A 31 12.10 -1.25 7.36
C GLN A 31 10.96 -0.22 7.38
N ALA A 32 10.43 0.16 6.22
CA ALA A 32 9.44 1.24 6.10
C ALA A 32 7.99 0.75 6.02
N GLY A 33 7.79 -0.53 5.80
CA GLY A 33 6.47 -1.15 5.65
C GLY A 33 6.12 -1.54 4.22
N TRP A 34 5.17 -2.44 4.11
CA TRP A 34 4.70 -2.96 2.82
C TRP A 34 4.01 -1.87 2.00
N ALA A 35 4.36 -1.78 0.73
CA ALA A 35 3.76 -0.80 -0.15
C ALA A 35 2.41 -1.29 -0.69
N ARG A 36 1.34 -0.51 -0.46
CA ARG A 36 0.00 -0.83 -0.96
C ARG A 36 -0.04 -0.80 -2.49
N THR A 37 -0.64 -1.84 -3.10
CA THR A 37 -0.80 -1.93 -4.55
C THR A 37 -2.28 -1.89 -4.94
N ILE A 38 -2.64 -0.97 -5.83
CA ILE A 38 -3.99 -0.80 -6.38
C ILE A 38 -3.96 -0.54 -7.90
N GLY A 39 -2.90 -1.00 -8.56
CA GLY A 39 -2.67 -0.79 -10.00
C GLY A 39 -2.31 0.65 -10.35
N GLY A 40 -1.54 1.31 -9.50
CA GLY A 40 -1.00 2.66 -9.68
C GLY A 40 0.48 2.74 -9.27
N ALA A 41 1.04 3.93 -9.29
CA ALA A 41 2.47 4.20 -9.12
C ALA A 41 2.99 4.01 -7.67
N ASN A 42 2.10 3.79 -6.68
CA ASN A 42 2.50 3.74 -5.27
C ASN A 42 3.67 2.80 -4.96
N PRO A 43 3.77 1.57 -5.49
CA PRO A 43 4.91 0.69 -5.20
C PRO A 43 6.24 1.34 -5.59
N TYR A 44 6.32 1.90 -6.80
CA TYR A 44 7.53 2.58 -7.26
C TYR A 44 7.81 3.86 -6.49
N SER A 45 6.78 4.68 -6.25
CA SER A 45 6.90 5.92 -5.48
C SER A 45 7.38 5.68 -4.05
N SER A 46 6.91 4.61 -3.41
CA SER A 46 7.32 4.26 -2.05
C SER A 46 8.81 3.88 -1.99
N LEU A 47 9.32 3.16 -2.97
CA LEU A 47 10.72 2.79 -3.09
C LEU A 47 11.60 4.00 -3.49
N TRP A 48 11.14 4.80 -4.46
CA TRP A 48 11.83 6.00 -4.91
C TRP A 48 11.99 7.05 -3.80
N ALA A 49 10.93 7.33 -3.07
CA ALA A 49 10.95 8.36 -2.03
C ALA A 49 11.92 8.03 -0.88
N ARG A 50 12.23 6.75 -0.65
CA ARG A 50 13.08 6.27 0.44
C ARG A 50 14.50 5.96 0.03
N ALA A 51 14.68 5.33 -1.12
CA ALA A 51 15.97 4.79 -1.55
C ALA A 51 16.43 5.31 -2.92
N GLY A 52 15.64 6.14 -3.60
CA GLY A 52 15.93 6.53 -4.97
C GLY A 52 15.83 5.37 -5.97
N THR A 53 15.13 4.30 -5.62
CA THR A 53 15.03 3.09 -6.45
C THR A 53 14.39 3.38 -7.79
N GLU A 54 15.09 3.15 -8.88
CA GLU A 54 14.56 3.24 -10.24
C GLU A 54 13.58 2.09 -10.52
N ARG A 55 12.63 2.31 -11.44
CA ARG A 55 11.65 1.31 -11.84
C ARG A 55 12.29 -0.01 -12.27
N ALA A 56 13.35 0.05 -13.07
CA ALA A 56 14.03 -1.15 -13.59
C ALA A 56 14.59 -2.04 -12.46
N THR A 57 15.12 -1.43 -11.40
CA THR A 57 15.59 -2.15 -10.20
C THR A 57 14.43 -2.81 -9.45
N ALA A 58 13.31 -2.10 -9.27
CA ALA A 58 12.13 -2.67 -8.64
C ALA A 58 11.53 -3.82 -9.48
N ASP A 59 11.43 -3.66 -10.81
CA ASP A 59 10.95 -4.70 -11.73
C ASP A 59 11.86 -5.94 -11.69
N ALA A 60 13.19 -5.77 -11.62
CA ALA A 60 14.16 -6.87 -11.48
C ALA A 60 13.99 -7.60 -10.14
N ALA A 61 13.78 -6.87 -9.03
CA ALA A 61 13.51 -7.47 -7.72
C ALA A 61 12.20 -8.27 -7.68
N VAL A 62 11.15 -7.82 -8.42
CA VAL A 62 9.90 -8.59 -8.60
C VAL A 62 10.15 -9.86 -9.42
N ALA A 63 10.92 -9.75 -10.50
CA ALA A 63 11.25 -10.91 -11.33
C ALA A 63 12.10 -11.95 -10.58
N GLY A 64 13.03 -11.48 -9.72
CA GLY A 64 13.88 -12.31 -8.85
C GLY A 64 13.13 -12.89 -7.63
N LEU A 65 11.89 -12.45 -7.37
CA LEU A 65 11.12 -12.78 -6.16
C LEU A 65 11.79 -12.28 -4.85
N ASP A 66 12.63 -11.26 -4.91
CA ASP A 66 13.10 -10.57 -3.70
C ASP A 66 11.95 -9.77 -3.05
N ILE A 67 11.05 -9.27 -3.89
CA ILE A 67 9.78 -8.63 -3.51
C ILE A 67 8.64 -9.15 -4.39
N HIS A 68 7.42 -9.18 -3.87
CA HIS A 68 6.26 -9.62 -4.68
C HIS A 68 4.93 -9.04 -4.21
N GLU A 69 3.98 -8.86 -5.15
CA GLU A 69 2.60 -8.46 -4.86
C GLU A 69 1.79 -9.65 -4.35
N LEU A 70 1.36 -9.59 -3.11
CA LEU A 70 0.55 -10.64 -2.47
C LEU A 70 -0.69 -10.07 -1.79
N PRO A 71 -1.80 -10.84 -1.76
CA PRO A 71 -2.90 -10.55 -0.86
C PRO A 71 -2.40 -10.67 0.59
N SER A 72 -2.84 -9.75 1.45
CA SER A 72 -2.44 -9.73 2.85
C SER A 72 -3.53 -9.09 3.72
N VAL A 73 -3.14 -8.25 4.64
CA VAL A 73 -3.98 -7.59 5.63
C VAL A 73 -5.20 -6.93 4.99
N ARG A 74 -6.39 -7.13 5.57
CA ARG A 74 -7.68 -6.54 5.13
C ARG A 74 -8.12 -6.98 3.73
N GLY A 75 -7.61 -8.11 3.22
CA GLY A 75 -7.86 -8.54 1.85
C GLY A 75 -7.26 -7.62 0.79
N CYS A 76 -6.32 -6.82 1.19
CA CYS A 76 -5.64 -5.87 0.33
C CYS A 76 -4.36 -6.48 -0.24
N THR A 77 -3.96 -6.00 -1.42
CA THR A 77 -2.69 -6.40 -2.03
C THR A 77 -1.60 -5.42 -1.63
N TYR A 78 -0.45 -5.96 -1.27
CA TYR A 78 0.75 -5.22 -0.95
C TYR A 78 1.95 -5.81 -1.69
N LEU A 79 2.94 -4.99 -1.94
CA LEU A 79 4.28 -5.42 -2.30
C LEU A 79 5.03 -5.74 -1.01
N LEU A 80 5.46 -6.99 -0.85
CA LEU A 80 6.14 -7.52 0.33
C LEU A 80 7.56 -7.96 -0.01
N PRO A 81 8.51 -7.91 0.95
CA PRO A 81 9.79 -8.58 0.81
C PRO A 81 9.62 -10.11 0.96
N ALA A 82 10.54 -10.89 0.38
CA ALA A 82 10.48 -12.36 0.38
C ALA A 82 10.34 -12.96 1.78
N ALA A 83 10.99 -12.37 2.78
CA ALA A 83 10.91 -12.81 4.17
C ALA A 83 9.49 -12.77 4.74
N ASP A 84 8.60 -11.94 4.18
CA ASP A 84 7.24 -11.73 4.66
C ASP A 84 6.16 -12.42 3.80
N PHE A 85 6.52 -13.14 2.74
CA PHE A 85 5.53 -13.78 1.85
C PHE A 85 4.61 -14.70 2.61
N ALA A 86 5.17 -15.59 3.41
CA ALA A 86 4.41 -16.54 4.22
C ALA A 86 3.49 -15.83 5.23
N LEU A 87 3.98 -14.78 5.89
CA LEU A 87 3.19 -13.96 6.81
C LEU A 87 2.03 -13.27 6.08
N GLY A 88 2.31 -12.63 4.93
CA GLY A 88 1.29 -11.96 4.13
C GLY A 88 0.18 -12.88 3.70
N LEU A 89 0.52 -14.07 3.19
CA LEU A 89 -0.45 -15.09 2.79
C LEU A 89 -1.28 -15.60 3.99
N GLN A 90 -0.66 -15.82 5.16
CA GLN A 90 -1.40 -16.21 6.37
C GLN A 90 -2.43 -15.14 6.77
N LEU A 91 -2.05 -13.86 6.72
CA LEU A 91 -2.90 -12.73 7.06
C LEU A 91 -4.04 -12.50 6.05
N SER A 92 -3.95 -13.03 4.84
CA SER A 92 -4.99 -12.92 3.80
C SER A 92 -6.16 -13.90 3.99
N ARG A 93 -5.97 -14.99 4.74
CA ARG A 93 -6.95 -16.09 4.88
C ARG A 93 -8.35 -15.64 5.32
N PRO A 94 -8.52 -14.74 6.30
CA PRO A 94 -9.86 -14.30 6.71
C PRO A 94 -10.65 -13.64 5.57
N SER A 95 -9.99 -12.86 4.71
CA SER A 95 -10.65 -12.25 3.54
C SER A 95 -11.05 -13.28 2.50
N THR A 96 -10.19 -14.24 2.22
CA THR A 96 -10.48 -15.35 1.30
C THR A 96 -11.68 -16.19 1.78
N GLN A 97 -11.79 -16.43 3.10
CA GLN A 97 -12.96 -17.09 3.68
C GLN A 97 -14.24 -16.23 3.53
N SER A 98 -14.14 -14.92 3.69
CA SER A 98 -15.25 -14.00 3.49
C SER A 98 -15.74 -14.00 2.03
N ASP A 99 -14.82 -14.00 1.06
CA ASP A 99 -15.14 -14.07 -0.38
C ASP A 99 -15.83 -15.39 -0.73
N LEU A 100 -15.35 -16.50 -0.17
CA LEU A 100 -15.99 -17.80 -0.30
C LEU A 100 -17.43 -17.78 0.26
N ALA A 101 -17.62 -17.19 1.45
CA ALA A 101 -18.95 -17.08 2.05
C ALA A 101 -19.91 -16.22 1.21
N VAL A 102 -19.42 -15.24 0.45
CA VAL A 102 -20.25 -14.47 -0.50
C VAL A 102 -20.78 -15.36 -1.62
N VAL A 103 -19.91 -16.13 -2.29
CA VAL A 103 -20.35 -16.99 -3.40
C VAL A 103 -21.18 -18.17 -2.92
N GLN A 104 -20.95 -18.69 -1.70
CA GLN A 104 -21.79 -19.74 -1.10
C GLN A 104 -23.25 -19.27 -0.91
N ARG A 105 -23.46 -18.00 -0.48
CA ARG A 105 -24.81 -17.40 -0.41
C ARG A 105 -25.49 -17.27 -1.78
N LEU A 106 -24.74 -17.37 -2.87
CA LEU A 106 -25.23 -17.41 -4.24
C LEU A 106 -25.41 -18.85 -4.77
N GLY A 107 -25.34 -19.85 -3.89
CA GLY A 107 -25.56 -21.24 -4.21
C GLY A 107 -24.36 -21.96 -4.82
N VAL A 108 -23.14 -21.43 -4.67
CA VAL A 108 -21.89 -22.12 -5.03
C VAL A 108 -21.45 -22.97 -3.83
N THR A 109 -21.06 -24.22 -4.07
CA THR A 109 -20.56 -25.09 -3.01
C THR A 109 -19.03 -24.96 -2.84
N GLN A 110 -18.53 -25.32 -1.67
CA GLN A 110 -17.08 -25.41 -1.40
C GLN A 110 -16.41 -26.35 -2.41
N SER A 111 -17.01 -27.54 -2.62
CA SER A 111 -16.49 -28.54 -3.55
C SER A 111 -16.40 -28.02 -5.01
N GLU A 112 -17.35 -27.19 -5.43
CA GLU A 112 -17.32 -26.54 -6.76
C GLU A 112 -16.09 -25.61 -6.89
N ILE A 113 -15.78 -24.83 -5.87
CA ILE A 113 -14.59 -23.97 -5.88
C ILE A 113 -13.30 -24.79 -5.83
N GLU A 114 -13.24 -25.85 -5.02
CA GLU A 114 -12.08 -26.75 -4.94
C GLU A 114 -11.82 -27.48 -6.27
N GLN A 115 -12.87 -27.97 -6.93
CA GLN A 115 -12.75 -28.59 -8.26
C GLN A 115 -12.27 -27.58 -9.31
N LEU A 116 -12.78 -26.35 -9.26
CA LEU A 116 -12.32 -25.26 -10.13
C LEU A 116 -10.85 -24.92 -9.85
N ALA A 117 -10.45 -24.84 -8.59
CA ALA A 117 -9.06 -24.58 -8.20
C ALA A 117 -8.11 -25.68 -8.73
N HIS A 118 -8.48 -26.96 -8.61
CA HIS A 118 -7.72 -28.06 -9.20
C HIS A 118 -7.61 -27.92 -10.73
N ALA A 119 -8.71 -27.56 -11.39
CA ALA A 119 -8.70 -27.35 -12.84
C ALA A 119 -7.82 -26.17 -13.28
N VAL A 120 -7.77 -25.07 -12.49
CA VAL A 120 -6.85 -23.94 -12.72
C VAL A 120 -5.40 -24.40 -12.64
N VAL A 121 -5.03 -25.14 -11.58
CA VAL A 121 -3.66 -25.68 -11.40
C VAL A 121 -3.28 -26.57 -12.58
N ALA A 122 -4.17 -27.48 -13.01
CA ALA A 122 -3.93 -28.34 -14.17
C ALA A 122 -3.73 -27.53 -15.46
N ALA A 123 -4.56 -26.52 -15.70
CA ALA A 123 -4.46 -25.66 -16.88
C ALA A 123 -3.14 -24.85 -16.92
N LEU A 124 -2.67 -24.37 -15.75
CA LEU A 124 -1.38 -23.68 -15.64
C LEU A 124 -0.20 -24.63 -15.84
N ALA A 125 -0.29 -25.86 -15.31
CA ALA A 125 0.74 -26.89 -15.49
C ALA A 125 0.86 -27.29 -16.97
N GLU A 126 -0.27 -27.52 -17.65
CA GLU A 126 -0.34 -27.85 -19.09
C GLU A 126 0.23 -26.72 -19.96
N ALA A 127 -0.07 -25.47 -19.60
CA ALA A 127 0.43 -24.31 -20.34
C ALA A 127 1.94 -24.11 -20.22
N GLY A 128 2.56 -24.57 -19.12
CA GLY A 128 3.99 -24.38 -18.84
C GLY A 128 4.41 -22.92 -18.70
N GLY A 129 3.44 -21.99 -18.53
CA GLY A 129 3.69 -20.56 -18.46
C GLY A 129 2.49 -19.79 -17.89
N PRO A 130 2.60 -18.45 -17.81
CA PRO A 130 1.54 -17.64 -17.23
C PRO A 130 0.30 -17.59 -18.13
N LEU A 131 -0.88 -17.66 -17.50
CA LEU A 131 -2.17 -17.47 -18.16
C LEU A 131 -2.93 -16.30 -17.51
N ASP A 132 -3.45 -15.39 -18.33
CA ASP A 132 -4.34 -14.34 -17.84
C ASP A 132 -5.76 -14.88 -17.54
N PRO A 133 -6.61 -14.11 -16.82
CA PRO A 133 -7.96 -14.56 -16.47
C PRO A 133 -8.84 -14.90 -17.66
N GLY A 134 -8.66 -14.24 -18.81
CA GLY A 134 -9.38 -14.53 -20.05
C GLY A 134 -8.97 -15.89 -20.60
N GLN A 135 -7.69 -16.14 -20.75
CA GLN A 135 -7.12 -17.42 -21.20
C GLN A 135 -7.51 -18.58 -20.26
N LEU A 136 -7.51 -18.34 -18.94
CA LEU A 136 -7.98 -19.32 -17.97
C LEU A 136 -9.47 -19.63 -18.17
N LYS A 137 -10.29 -18.59 -18.32
CA LYS A 137 -11.74 -18.76 -18.56
C LYS A 137 -12.01 -19.55 -19.84
N ASP A 138 -11.31 -19.25 -20.93
CA ASP A 138 -11.48 -19.94 -22.21
C ASP A 138 -11.09 -21.43 -22.13
N ARG A 139 -10.00 -21.75 -21.41
CA ARG A 139 -9.56 -23.14 -21.21
C ARG A 139 -10.47 -23.94 -20.27
N LEU A 140 -11.01 -23.29 -19.25
CA LEU A 140 -11.85 -23.93 -18.24
C LEU A 140 -13.32 -24.07 -18.67
N GLY A 141 -13.77 -23.23 -19.60
CA GLY A 141 -15.11 -23.28 -20.17
C GLY A 141 -16.22 -23.27 -19.13
N ASP A 142 -17.14 -24.21 -19.20
CA ASP A 142 -18.32 -24.32 -18.32
C ASP A 142 -18.00 -24.58 -16.85
N ARG A 143 -16.76 -24.93 -16.50
CA ARG A 143 -16.33 -25.04 -15.11
C ARG A 143 -16.31 -23.66 -14.40
N VAL A 144 -16.21 -22.56 -15.17
CA VAL A 144 -16.31 -21.20 -14.66
C VAL A 144 -17.76 -20.77 -14.67
N ARG A 145 -18.46 -20.99 -13.57
CA ARG A 145 -19.87 -20.64 -13.43
C ARG A 145 -20.07 -19.13 -13.37
N SER A 146 -21.03 -18.63 -14.18
CA SER A 146 -21.52 -17.26 -14.08
C SER A 146 -22.47 -17.10 -12.88
N LEU A 147 -22.30 -16.04 -12.10
CA LEU A 147 -23.13 -15.73 -10.92
C LEU A 147 -24.25 -14.72 -11.23
N GLY A 148 -24.41 -14.36 -12.51
CA GLY A 148 -25.48 -13.49 -12.97
C GLY A 148 -25.49 -12.11 -12.34
N GLU A 149 -26.65 -11.45 -12.32
CA GLU A 149 -26.82 -10.11 -11.73
C GLU A 149 -26.61 -10.11 -10.21
N ALA A 150 -27.11 -11.14 -9.52
CA ALA A 150 -26.95 -11.29 -8.08
C ALA A 150 -25.47 -11.38 -7.65
N GLY A 151 -24.62 -11.95 -8.50
CA GLY A 151 -23.17 -11.96 -8.29
C GLY A 151 -22.54 -10.60 -8.61
N ARG A 152 -22.89 -9.99 -9.74
CA ARG A 152 -22.37 -8.66 -10.12
C ARG A 152 -22.64 -7.58 -9.07
N SER A 153 -23.83 -7.56 -8.50
CA SER A 153 -24.19 -6.61 -7.43
C SER A 153 -23.36 -6.77 -6.16
N LYS A 154 -22.69 -7.92 -5.99
CA LYS A 154 -21.78 -8.22 -4.87
C LYS A 154 -20.30 -8.24 -5.27
N GLY A 155 -19.97 -7.78 -6.50
CA GLY A 155 -18.61 -7.78 -7.03
C GLY A 155 -18.08 -9.15 -7.49
N ALA A 156 -18.93 -10.17 -7.58
CA ALA A 156 -18.57 -11.55 -7.97
C ALA A 156 -19.30 -11.95 -9.25
N SER A 157 -18.75 -11.68 -10.42
CA SER A 157 -19.37 -12.01 -11.71
C SER A 157 -19.33 -13.50 -12.04
N THR A 158 -18.26 -14.20 -11.60
CA THR A 158 -18.04 -15.63 -11.82
C THR A 158 -17.37 -16.28 -10.61
N THR A 159 -17.25 -17.61 -10.60
CA THR A 159 -16.55 -18.39 -9.57
C THR A 159 -15.02 -18.31 -9.67
N LEU A 160 -14.46 -17.92 -10.82
CA LEU A 160 -13.01 -17.94 -11.08
C LEU A 160 -12.21 -17.05 -10.12
N PRO A 161 -12.60 -15.77 -9.83
CA PRO A 161 -11.87 -14.94 -8.89
C PRO A 161 -11.74 -15.55 -7.49
N THR A 162 -12.78 -16.24 -6.99
CA THR A 162 -12.76 -16.92 -5.70
C THR A 162 -11.76 -18.08 -5.68
N ALA A 163 -11.75 -18.92 -6.73
CA ALA A 163 -10.79 -20.01 -6.86
C ALA A 163 -9.33 -19.49 -6.97
N LEU A 164 -9.11 -18.44 -7.77
CA LEU A 164 -7.80 -17.78 -7.88
C LEU A 164 -7.35 -17.16 -6.55
N GLY A 165 -8.26 -16.52 -5.83
CA GLY A 165 -7.98 -15.95 -4.50
C GLY A 165 -7.55 -17.02 -3.50
N GLN A 166 -8.24 -18.17 -3.45
CA GLN A 166 -7.84 -19.30 -2.62
C GLN A 166 -6.46 -19.84 -3.00
N LEU A 167 -6.21 -20.09 -4.29
CA LEU A 167 -4.93 -20.61 -4.75
C LEU A 167 -3.76 -19.65 -4.42
N GLN A 168 -3.96 -18.33 -4.54
CA GLN A 168 -2.95 -17.35 -4.15
C GLN A 168 -2.71 -17.37 -2.64
N THR A 169 -3.77 -17.33 -1.83
CA THR A 169 -3.67 -17.34 -0.36
C THR A 169 -2.96 -18.59 0.17
N PHE A 170 -3.13 -19.73 -0.53
CA PHE A 170 -2.43 -20.97 -0.20
C PHE A 170 -1.07 -21.12 -0.90
N GLY A 171 -0.55 -20.08 -1.55
CA GLY A 171 0.76 -20.07 -2.18
C GLY A 171 0.92 -21.05 -3.34
N ARG A 172 -0.18 -21.50 -3.97
CA ARG A 172 -0.15 -22.44 -5.09
C ARG A 172 0.03 -21.76 -6.45
N ILE A 173 -0.40 -20.52 -6.53
CA ILE A 173 -0.20 -19.66 -7.70
C ILE A 173 0.20 -18.25 -7.25
N ARG A 174 0.87 -17.53 -8.11
CA ARG A 174 1.16 -16.11 -7.94
C ARG A 174 0.72 -15.30 -9.15
N ARG A 175 0.42 -14.02 -8.95
CA ARG A 175 0.23 -13.08 -10.05
C ARG A 175 1.57 -12.63 -10.60
N VAL A 176 1.65 -12.48 -11.89
CA VAL A 176 2.78 -11.84 -12.57
C VAL A 176 2.26 -10.68 -13.40
N PRO A 177 2.86 -9.49 -13.31
CA PRO A 177 2.41 -8.37 -14.12
C PRO A 177 2.68 -8.63 -15.59
N LEU A 178 1.66 -8.46 -16.43
CA LEU A 178 1.83 -8.51 -17.88
C LEU A 178 2.65 -7.28 -18.31
N GLY A 179 3.78 -7.51 -18.97
CA GLY A 179 4.73 -6.46 -19.33
C GLY A 179 5.70 -6.07 -18.20
N GLY A 180 5.73 -6.83 -17.08
CA GLY A 180 6.70 -6.66 -15.99
C GLY A 180 6.49 -5.46 -15.08
N ARG A 181 5.40 -4.69 -15.22
CA ARG A 181 5.16 -3.43 -14.50
C ARG A 181 4.11 -3.57 -13.39
N LEU A 182 4.44 -3.08 -12.19
CA LEU A 182 3.55 -3.07 -11.01
C LEU A 182 2.42 -2.03 -11.09
N ASP A 183 2.59 -0.94 -11.84
CA ASP A 183 1.63 0.16 -11.96
C ASP A 183 0.52 -0.09 -12.99
N GLN A 184 0.55 -1.25 -13.66
CA GLN A 184 -0.46 -1.69 -14.60
C GLN A 184 -1.24 -2.86 -14.00
N GLN A 185 -2.53 -2.71 -13.78
CA GLN A 185 -3.38 -3.78 -13.25
C GLN A 185 -3.73 -4.82 -14.32
N ARG A 186 -2.71 -5.38 -14.96
CA ARG A 186 -2.82 -6.46 -15.95
C ARG A 186 -1.94 -7.62 -15.48
N TYR A 187 -2.58 -8.70 -15.08
CA TYR A 187 -1.90 -9.85 -14.49
C TYR A 187 -2.18 -11.12 -15.28
N ALA A 188 -1.18 -11.99 -15.30
CA ALA A 188 -1.34 -13.43 -15.52
C ALA A 188 -1.07 -14.17 -14.21
N TYR A 189 -1.42 -15.44 -14.18
CA TYR A 189 -1.19 -16.34 -13.07
C TYR A 189 -0.18 -17.40 -13.48
N LEU A 190 0.71 -17.74 -12.56
CA LEU A 190 1.74 -18.76 -12.73
C LEU A 190 1.70 -19.70 -11.52
N LEU A 191 2.01 -20.97 -11.74
CA LEU A 191 2.22 -21.90 -10.63
C LEU A 191 3.32 -21.39 -9.71
N TRP A 192 3.11 -21.58 -8.43
CA TRP A 192 4.05 -21.19 -7.41
C TRP A 192 3.95 -22.15 -6.23
N GLU A 193 5.08 -22.52 -5.67
CA GLU A 193 5.14 -23.30 -4.45
C GLU A 193 5.77 -22.44 -3.37
N CYS A 194 4.94 -21.61 -2.74
CA CYS A 194 5.31 -20.95 -1.51
C CYS A 194 4.74 -21.79 -0.37
N GLU A 195 5.60 -22.41 0.41
CA GLU A 195 5.15 -23.16 1.59
C GLU A 195 4.31 -22.23 2.45
N PRO A 196 3.06 -22.63 2.79
CA PRO A 196 2.30 -21.91 3.79
C PRO A 196 3.16 -21.90 5.05
N SER A 197 3.33 -20.72 5.62
CA SER A 197 4.15 -20.58 6.83
C SER A 197 3.70 -21.53 7.93
N GLY A 198 4.62 -21.94 8.77
CA GLY A 198 4.33 -22.55 10.07
C GLY A 198 3.70 -21.56 11.07
N PHE A 199 3.25 -20.37 10.64
CA PHE A 199 2.54 -19.43 11.48
C PHE A 199 1.14 -19.96 11.84
N THR A 200 0.84 -20.01 13.12
CA THR A 200 -0.54 -19.99 13.59
C THR A 200 -1.15 -18.60 13.33
N ASP A 201 -2.47 -18.49 13.33
CA ASP A 201 -3.14 -17.18 13.21
C ASP A 201 -2.69 -16.20 14.31
N GLU A 202 -2.43 -16.71 15.52
CA GLU A 202 -1.95 -15.91 16.63
C GLU A 202 -0.52 -15.40 16.40
N ALA A 203 0.39 -16.29 16.03
CA ALA A 203 1.77 -15.92 15.71
C ALA A 203 1.85 -14.92 14.56
N ALA A 204 1.00 -15.06 13.53
CA ALA A 204 0.92 -14.10 12.43
C ALA A 204 0.44 -12.71 12.89
N ARG A 205 -0.53 -12.66 13.81
CA ARG A 205 -1.00 -11.39 14.40
C ARG A 205 0.08 -10.70 15.21
N ILE A 206 0.80 -11.45 16.04
CA ILE A 206 1.92 -10.93 16.85
C ILE A 206 3.01 -10.37 15.92
N GLN A 207 3.41 -11.15 14.91
CA GLN A 207 4.46 -10.73 13.97
C GLN A 207 4.06 -9.49 13.17
N LEU A 208 2.79 -9.41 12.71
CA LEU A 208 2.30 -8.20 12.05
C LEU A 208 2.39 -6.97 12.96
N LEU A 209 1.98 -7.07 14.22
CA LEU A 209 2.03 -5.93 15.14
C LEU A 209 3.47 -5.55 15.49
N ARG A 210 4.39 -6.52 15.59
CA ARG A 210 5.83 -6.23 15.72
C ARG A 210 6.34 -5.41 14.54
N HIS A 211 6.03 -5.82 13.31
CA HIS A 211 6.34 -5.04 12.11
C HIS A 211 5.68 -3.66 12.13
N TYR A 212 4.38 -3.60 12.43
CA TYR A 212 3.61 -2.36 12.42
C TYR A 212 4.20 -1.30 13.37
N PHE A 213 4.50 -1.66 14.61
CA PHE A 213 5.11 -0.73 15.57
C PHE A 213 6.56 -0.35 15.17
N GLY A 214 7.30 -1.27 14.56
CA GLY A 214 8.61 -0.98 13.98
C GLY A 214 8.52 0.05 12.84
N TRP A 215 7.60 -0.14 11.90
CA TRP A 215 7.41 0.76 10.75
C TRP A 215 6.93 2.15 11.14
N THR A 216 6.02 2.23 12.10
CA THR A 216 5.46 3.51 12.55
C THR A 216 6.36 4.26 13.51
N GLY A 217 7.34 3.59 14.10
CA GLY A 217 8.17 4.11 15.20
C GLY A 217 7.40 4.33 16.50
N GLY A 218 6.09 4.10 16.49
CA GLY A 218 5.16 4.22 17.60
C GLY A 218 3.75 4.51 17.09
N ALA A 219 2.77 3.89 17.75
CA ALA A 219 1.36 4.04 17.42
C ALA A 219 0.48 3.70 18.62
N THR A 220 -0.80 4.05 18.55
CA THR A 220 -1.80 3.61 19.53
C THR A 220 -2.35 2.23 19.16
N ALA A 221 -2.89 1.51 20.15
CA ALA A 221 -3.62 0.26 19.92
C ALA A 221 -4.81 0.45 18.95
N ALA A 222 -5.44 1.64 18.95
CA ALA A 222 -6.53 1.95 18.03
C ALA A 222 -6.06 2.05 16.57
N GLN A 223 -4.89 2.63 16.32
CA GLN A 223 -4.29 2.73 15.00
C GLN A 223 -3.86 1.35 14.49
N SER A 224 -3.18 0.54 15.30
CA SER A 224 -2.77 -0.82 14.93
C SER A 224 -3.98 -1.72 14.62
N ARG A 225 -5.06 -1.59 15.38
CA ARG A 225 -6.33 -2.28 15.13
C ARG A 225 -6.97 -1.84 13.80
N TRP A 226 -6.96 -0.54 13.52
CA TRP A 226 -7.50 -0.04 12.26
C TRP A 226 -6.72 -0.58 11.06
N PHE A 227 -5.39 -0.56 11.12
CA PHE A 227 -4.55 -1.10 10.04
C PHE A 227 -4.75 -2.60 9.86
N SER A 228 -4.72 -3.37 10.94
CA SER A 228 -4.78 -4.83 10.89
C SER A 228 -6.20 -5.37 10.65
N SER A 229 -7.25 -4.61 10.96
CA SER A 229 -8.65 -5.07 11.07
C SER A 229 -8.87 -6.18 12.10
N PHE A 230 -8.00 -6.31 13.07
CA PHE A 230 -8.18 -7.27 14.17
C PHE A 230 -9.30 -6.79 15.10
N THR A 231 -9.95 -7.75 15.77
CA THR A 231 -10.87 -7.42 16.86
C THR A 231 -10.11 -6.81 18.05
N VAL A 232 -10.82 -6.15 18.95
CA VAL A 232 -10.22 -5.61 20.18
C VAL A 232 -9.47 -6.69 20.96
N ALA A 233 -10.08 -7.88 21.12
CA ALA A 233 -9.47 -8.99 21.83
C ALA A 233 -8.19 -9.50 21.15
N GLN A 234 -8.22 -9.67 19.83
CA GLN A 234 -7.05 -10.07 19.04
C GLN A 234 -5.91 -9.04 19.10
N THR A 235 -6.25 -7.74 19.02
CA THR A 235 -5.27 -6.66 19.11
C THR A 235 -4.61 -6.65 20.49
N ASN A 236 -5.39 -6.69 21.56
CA ASN A 236 -4.85 -6.66 22.91
C ASN A 236 -3.99 -7.89 23.22
N ALA A 237 -4.44 -9.08 22.81
CA ALA A 237 -3.67 -10.31 22.97
C ALA A 237 -2.32 -10.23 22.22
N ALA A 238 -2.33 -9.75 20.97
CA ALA A 238 -1.10 -9.64 20.20
C ALA A 238 -0.16 -8.54 20.71
N ILE A 239 -0.69 -7.38 21.17
CA ILE A 239 0.10 -6.31 21.80
C ILE A 239 0.80 -6.81 23.07
N ALA A 240 0.15 -7.64 23.87
CA ALA A 240 0.74 -8.18 25.11
C ALA A 240 1.98 -9.06 24.87
N GLU A 241 2.15 -9.59 23.64
CA GLU A 241 3.29 -10.43 23.23
C GLU A 241 4.36 -9.64 22.44
N VAL A 242 4.17 -8.34 22.26
CA VAL A 242 5.17 -7.45 21.63
C VAL A 242 5.78 -6.57 22.73
N ASP A 243 7.09 -6.52 22.77
CA ASP A 243 7.82 -5.69 23.76
C ASP A 243 7.66 -4.20 23.43
N LEU A 244 6.68 -3.56 24.06
CA LEU A 244 6.27 -2.18 23.84
C LEU A 244 6.24 -1.38 25.14
N THR A 245 6.65 -0.14 25.09
CA THR A 245 6.55 0.82 26.21
C THR A 245 5.59 1.96 25.84
N ASP A 246 4.66 2.27 26.76
CA ASP A 246 3.80 3.47 26.64
C ASP A 246 4.61 4.72 27.00
N VAL A 247 4.77 5.61 26.02
CA VAL A 247 5.50 6.88 26.19
C VAL A 247 4.57 8.07 26.47
N GLY A 248 3.29 7.78 26.74
CA GLY A 248 2.25 8.76 27.07
C GLY A 248 1.13 8.78 26.03
N ALA A 249 -0.07 9.16 26.48
CA ALA A 249 -1.29 9.23 25.68
C ALA A 249 -1.66 7.92 24.92
N GLY A 250 -1.21 6.75 25.42
CA GLY A 250 -1.42 5.44 24.79
C GLY A 250 -0.56 5.21 23.55
N MET A 251 0.47 5.99 23.34
CA MET A 251 1.48 5.82 22.31
C MET A 251 2.44 4.71 22.70
N LEU A 252 2.37 3.59 22.01
CA LEU A 252 3.20 2.42 22.22
C LEU A 252 4.37 2.42 21.26
N VAL A 253 5.59 2.32 21.79
CA VAL A 253 6.85 2.32 21.04
C VAL A 253 7.60 1.03 21.34
N PRO A 254 8.25 0.38 20.35
CA PRO A 254 9.13 -0.77 20.62
C PRO A 254 10.17 -0.41 21.69
N THR A 255 10.24 -1.22 22.74
CA THR A 255 11.10 -0.93 23.90
C THR A 255 12.57 -0.80 23.49
N GLU A 256 13.00 -1.59 22.52
CA GLU A 256 14.35 -1.55 21.95
C GLU A 256 14.70 -0.21 21.25
N ARG A 257 13.69 0.60 20.86
CA ARG A 257 13.86 1.89 20.17
C ARG A 257 13.72 3.11 21.09
N LEU A 258 13.52 2.90 22.38
CA LEU A 258 13.30 4.03 23.31
C LEU A 258 14.52 4.93 23.47
N GLU A 259 15.73 4.39 23.42
CA GLU A 259 16.96 5.19 23.50
C GLU A 259 17.13 6.02 22.25
N ASP A 260 16.94 5.44 21.07
CA ASP A 260 17.01 6.14 19.79
C ASP A 260 15.95 7.25 19.72
N LEU A 261 14.72 6.95 20.14
CA LEU A 261 13.64 7.93 20.21
C LEU A 261 13.97 9.11 21.10
N ARG A 262 14.58 8.87 22.29
CA ARG A 262 14.98 9.92 23.22
C ARG A 262 16.16 10.74 22.70
N ALA A 263 17.03 10.12 21.92
CA ALA A 263 18.18 10.78 21.30
C ALA A 263 17.82 11.50 19.99
N TYR A 264 16.65 11.18 19.41
CA TYR A 264 16.24 11.76 18.14
C TYR A 264 16.07 13.27 18.24
N GLN A 265 16.65 13.97 17.28
CA GLN A 265 16.49 15.41 17.11
C GLN A 265 15.89 15.70 15.74
N LEU A 266 14.79 16.42 15.73
CA LEU A 266 14.17 16.85 14.49
C LEU A 266 15.14 17.74 13.70
N PRO A 267 15.47 17.41 12.44
CA PRO A 267 16.33 18.26 11.61
C PRO A 267 15.80 19.70 11.52
N THR A 268 16.70 20.68 11.60
CA THR A 268 16.33 22.11 11.50
C THR A 268 16.09 22.53 10.05
N THR A 269 16.76 21.90 9.09
CA THR A 269 16.58 22.13 7.65
C THR A 269 15.40 21.32 7.11
N PRO A 270 14.57 21.89 6.21
CA PRO A 270 13.50 21.18 5.55
C PRO A 270 13.99 19.94 4.80
N GLN A 271 13.18 18.86 4.85
CA GLN A 271 13.42 17.60 4.14
C GLN A 271 12.12 17.18 3.47
N TYR A 272 11.94 17.57 2.23
CA TYR A 272 10.68 17.31 1.52
C TYR A 272 10.68 15.96 0.79
N ARG A 273 9.52 15.32 0.77
CA ARG A 273 9.21 14.20 -0.13
C ARG A 273 7.80 14.34 -0.67
N LEU A 274 7.65 14.01 -1.95
CA LEU A 274 6.36 13.90 -2.61
C LEU A 274 5.88 12.44 -2.50
N LEU A 275 4.91 12.18 -1.64
CA LEU A 275 4.40 10.83 -1.38
C LEU A 275 3.04 10.61 -2.04
N THR A 276 2.63 9.36 -2.24
CA THR A 276 1.24 9.07 -2.62
C THR A 276 0.32 9.15 -1.41
N ARG A 277 -0.97 9.38 -1.63
CA ARG A 277 -1.97 9.38 -0.55
C ARG A 277 -2.15 8.03 0.14
N ILE A 278 -1.61 6.95 -0.43
CA ILE A 278 -1.61 5.60 0.13
C ILE A 278 -0.20 5.10 0.46
N ASP A 279 0.78 6.01 0.55
CA ASP A 279 2.11 5.70 1.08
C ASP A 279 2.02 5.19 2.53
N ALA A 280 2.98 4.37 2.94
CA ALA A 280 3.01 3.78 4.28
C ALA A 280 2.93 4.83 5.39
N LEU A 281 3.61 5.99 5.25
CA LEU A 281 3.53 7.07 6.24
C LEU A 281 2.08 7.52 6.51
N VAL A 282 1.24 7.56 5.48
CA VAL A 282 -0.18 7.96 5.56
C VAL A 282 -1.06 6.78 5.92
N LEU A 283 -0.89 5.66 5.20
CA LEU A 283 -1.79 4.50 5.26
C LEU A 283 -1.73 3.76 6.60
N LEU A 284 -0.58 3.72 7.27
CA LEU A 284 -0.43 3.06 8.57
C LEU A 284 -1.11 3.83 9.70
N ARG A 285 -1.54 5.08 9.45
CA ARG A 285 -2.28 5.91 10.40
C ARG A 285 -3.76 5.93 10.03
N ARG A 286 -4.61 6.00 11.05
CA ARG A 286 -6.06 6.05 10.84
C ARG A 286 -6.51 7.37 10.21
N ASN A 287 -5.86 8.45 10.60
CA ASN A 287 -6.25 9.81 10.26
C ASN A 287 -5.05 10.58 9.70
N SER A 288 -5.16 11.07 8.48
CA SER A 288 -4.17 11.96 7.87
C SER A 288 -4.04 13.30 8.61
N SER A 289 -5.10 13.71 9.37
CA SER A 289 -5.08 14.91 10.22
C SER A 289 -3.98 14.89 11.27
N GLU A 290 -3.51 13.71 11.70
CA GLU A 290 -2.37 13.60 12.62
C GLU A 290 -1.05 14.08 12.00
N LEU A 291 -0.97 14.11 10.66
CA LEU A 291 0.19 14.60 9.91
C LEU A 291 0.03 16.07 9.49
N LEU A 292 -1.14 16.68 9.67
CA LEU A 292 -1.43 18.08 9.33
C LEU A 292 -1.23 19.01 10.53
N GLY A 293 -0.83 20.27 10.27
CA GLY A 293 -1.00 21.33 11.24
C GLY A 293 -2.47 21.64 11.47
N ALA A 294 -2.85 22.12 12.65
CA ALA A 294 -4.24 22.45 12.95
C ALA A 294 -4.82 23.51 11.99
N GLU A 295 -3.98 24.48 11.62
CA GLU A 295 -4.28 25.55 10.65
C GLU A 295 -4.43 25.01 9.22
N ASP A 296 -3.76 23.90 8.88
CA ASP A 296 -3.82 23.30 7.55
C ASP A 296 -4.97 22.30 7.42
N ALA A 297 -5.38 21.66 8.51
CA ALA A 297 -6.48 20.70 8.53
C ALA A 297 -7.82 21.28 8.08
N VAL A 298 -8.03 22.58 8.29
CA VAL A 298 -9.27 23.29 7.91
C VAL A 298 -9.24 23.86 6.49
N ARG A 299 -8.11 23.79 5.79
CA ARG A 299 -8.00 24.25 4.39
C ARG A 299 -8.90 23.42 3.49
N VAL A 300 -9.54 24.08 2.54
CA VAL A 300 -10.45 23.44 1.58
C VAL A 300 -9.81 23.48 0.19
N LEU A 301 -9.64 22.33 -0.42
CA LEU A 301 -9.25 22.25 -1.83
C LEU A 301 -10.45 22.66 -2.69
N PRO A 302 -10.30 23.55 -3.69
CA PRO A 302 -11.40 23.91 -4.59
C PRO A 302 -12.08 22.68 -5.20
N GLY A 303 -13.42 22.62 -5.11
CA GLY A 303 -14.22 21.48 -5.59
C GLY A 303 -14.44 20.36 -4.56
N THR A 304 -13.83 20.43 -3.38
CA THR A 304 -14.18 19.59 -2.22
C THR A 304 -15.07 20.41 -1.26
N GLY A 305 -15.96 19.74 -0.56
CA GLY A 305 -16.91 20.44 0.34
C GLY A 305 -16.42 20.60 1.77
N THR A 306 -15.27 19.97 2.12
CA THR A 306 -14.77 19.81 3.50
C THR A 306 -13.29 20.18 3.58
N GLY A 307 -12.83 20.52 4.80
CA GLY A 307 -11.41 20.70 5.07
C GLY A 307 -10.62 19.40 4.88
N ILE A 308 -9.38 19.50 4.39
CA ILE A 308 -8.55 18.33 4.06
C ILE A 308 -8.28 17.40 5.26
N GLY A 309 -8.33 17.91 6.48
CA GLY A 309 -8.21 17.10 7.71
C GLY A 309 -9.53 16.48 8.18
N GLY A 310 -10.67 16.83 7.57
CA GLY A 310 -12.00 16.29 7.91
C GLY A 310 -12.34 15.00 7.15
N GLU A 311 -11.63 14.68 6.10
CA GLU A 311 -11.84 13.47 5.30
C GLU A 311 -10.96 12.32 5.79
N PRO A 312 -11.44 11.07 5.72
CA PRO A 312 -10.62 9.91 6.08
C PRO A 312 -9.42 9.72 5.14
N ASP A 313 -9.57 10.08 3.87
CA ASP A 313 -8.55 10.01 2.84
C ASP A 313 -8.20 11.40 2.30
N LEU A 314 -6.92 11.65 2.04
CA LEU A 314 -6.48 12.89 1.41
C LEU A 314 -7.07 13.02 -0.02
N PRO A 315 -7.51 14.23 -0.43
CA PRO A 315 -8.07 14.45 -1.77
C PRO A 315 -7.01 14.33 -2.88
N ALA A 316 -5.73 14.58 -2.56
CA ALA A 316 -4.59 14.50 -3.47
C ALA A 316 -3.38 13.87 -2.76
N HIS A 317 -2.30 13.70 -3.48
CA HIS A 317 -1.03 13.21 -2.95
C HIS A 317 -0.39 14.25 -2.03
N PRO A 318 0.17 13.88 -0.86
CA PRO A 318 0.78 14.83 0.08
C PRO A 318 2.21 15.20 -0.30
N ILE A 319 2.54 16.47 -0.09
CA ILE A 319 3.90 16.97 0.07
C ILE A 319 4.20 16.96 1.56
N VAL A 320 5.26 16.27 1.96
CA VAL A 320 5.60 16.08 3.38
C VAL A 320 6.96 16.68 3.68
N ASP A 321 7.06 17.44 4.77
CA ASP A 321 8.31 17.93 5.35
C ASP A 321 8.49 17.34 6.74
N ARG A 322 9.54 16.52 6.93
CA ARG A 322 9.90 15.93 8.23
C ARG A 322 8.69 15.34 9.00
N GLY A 323 7.83 14.62 8.27
CA GLY A 323 6.63 13.99 8.81
C GLY A 323 5.38 14.86 8.91
N ARG A 324 5.43 16.15 8.56
CA ARG A 324 4.26 17.04 8.46
C ARG A 324 3.82 17.20 7.00
N ILE A 325 2.54 17.07 6.74
CA ILE A 325 1.96 17.42 5.44
C ILE A 325 1.93 18.96 5.32
N VAL A 326 2.60 19.48 4.30
CA VAL A 326 2.77 20.91 4.04
C VAL A 326 2.16 21.35 2.70
N GLY A 327 1.59 20.42 1.95
CA GLY A 327 0.97 20.68 0.67
C GLY A 327 0.39 19.42 0.05
N LEU A 328 -0.24 19.60 -1.10
CA LEU A 328 -0.82 18.55 -1.92
C LEU A 328 -0.30 18.65 -3.35
N TRP A 329 -0.23 17.51 -4.05
CA TRP A 329 0.26 17.47 -5.43
C TRP A 329 -0.44 16.42 -6.29
N GLN A 330 -0.37 16.60 -7.60
CA GLN A 330 -0.74 15.61 -8.61
C GLN A 330 0.13 15.81 -9.86
N PHE A 331 0.51 14.71 -10.51
CA PHE A 331 1.22 14.74 -11.77
C PHE A 331 0.26 15.10 -12.91
N ASP A 332 0.65 16.08 -13.74
CA ASP A 332 -0.04 16.48 -14.96
C ASP A 332 0.65 15.86 -16.17
N PRO A 333 0.11 14.78 -16.76
CA PRO A 333 0.74 14.12 -17.91
C PRO A 333 0.69 14.94 -19.21
N GLU A 334 -0.19 15.96 -19.29
CA GLU A 334 -0.29 16.83 -20.48
C GLU A 334 0.82 17.88 -20.48
N ALA A 335 1.13 18.43 -19.31
CA ALA A 335 2.22 19.40 -19.14
C ALA A 335 3.58 18.72 -18.87
N GLY A 336 3.58 17.47 -18.40
CA GLY A 336 4.79 16.78 -17.99
C GLY A 336 5.37 17.32 -16.68
N ASP A 337 4.54 17.97 -15.85
CA ASP A 337 4.94 18.61 -14.60
C ASP A 337 4.09 18.17 -13.41
N ILE A 338 4.34 18.76 -12.24
CA ILE A 338 3.59 18.53 -11.01
C ILE A 338 2.78 19.78 -10.66
N ALA A 339 1.45 19.64 -10.64
CA ALA A 339 0.55 20.61 -10.03
C ALA A 339 0.65 20.48 -8.51
N ALA A 340 1.23 21.46 -7.84
CA ALA A 340 1.42 21.50 -6.40
C ALA A 340 0.66 22.65 -5.76
N TRP A 341 0.04 22.39 -4.61
CA TRP A 341 -0.51 23.40 -3.70
C TRP A 341 0.25 23.35 -2.38
N VAL A 342 1.11 24.34 -2.14
CA VAL A 342 1.89 24.47 -0.90
C VAL A 342 1.12 25.37 0.07
N PHE A 343 0.91 24.92 1.30
CA PHE A 343 0.04 25.63 2.27
C PHE A 343 0.63 26.96 2.74
N ALA A 344 1.96 27.08 2.75
CA ALA A 344 2.66 28.31 3.10
C ALA A 344 2.80 29.32 1.94
N GLY A 345 2.19 29.04 0.77
CA GLY A 345 2.30 29.84 -0.45
C GLY A 345 3.33 29.26 -1.44
N GLU A 346 4.25 30.09 -1.93
CA GLU A 346 5.24 29.63 -2.91
C GLU A 346 6.24 28.61 -2.33
N PRO A 347 6.59 27.54 -3.08
CA PRO A 347 7.61 26.59 -2.66
C PRO A 347 8.98 27.28 -2.52
N ASP A 348 9.72 26.95 -1.48
CA ASP A 348 11.12 27.36 -1.34
C ASP A 348 12.03 26.64 -2.35
N ALA A 349 13.30 26.98 -2.41
CA ALA A 349 14.25 26.42 -3.37
C ALA A 349 14.44 24.88 -3.19
N VAL A 350 14.38 24.38 -1.96
CA VAL A 350 14.54 22.95 -1.64
C VAL A 350 13.33 22.18 -2.12
N LEU A 351 12.13 22.71 -1.86
CA LEU A 351 10.90 22.08 -2.31
C LEU A 351 10.76 22.12 -3.85
N ARG A 352 11.15 23.21 -4.50
CA ARG A 352 11.17 23.28 -5.96
C ARG A 352 12.07 22.20 -6.55
N ALA A 353 13.29 22.08 -6.03
CA ALA A 353 14.22 21.03 -6.48
C ALA A 353 13.64 19.61 -6.29
N GLU A 354 12.92 19.35 -5.19
CA GLU A 354 12.28 18.04 -4.97
C GLU A 354 11.08 17.81 -5.92
N ILE A 355 10.29 18.84 -6.23
CA ILE A 355 9.21 18.79 -7.23
C ILE A 355 9.79 18.46 -8.61
N ASP A 356 10.83 19.19 -9.03
CA ASP A 356 11.50 19.01 -10.32
C ASP A 356 12.13 17.61 -10.42
N ARG A 357 12.81 17.15 -9.36
CA ARG A 357 13.41 15.82 -9.27
C ARG A 357 12.35 14.72 -9.42
N THR A 358 11.22 14.89 -8.74
CA THR A 358 10.13 13.90 -8.79
C THR A 358 9.44 13.90 -10.16
N ALA A 359 9.19 15.06 -10.75
CA ALA A 359 8.62 15.17 -12.10
C ALA A 359 9.54 14.51 -13.13
N ALA A 360 10.84 14.80 -13.08
CA ALA A 360 11.83 14.21 -13.98
C ALA A 360 11.88 12.68 -13.86
N TRP A 361 11.87 12.15 -12.63
CA TRP A 361 11.79 10.71 -12.40
C TRP A 361 10.51 10.09 -12.97
N ILE A 362 9.34 10.70 -12.72
CA ILE A 362 8.07 10.20 -13.25
C ILE A 362 8.13 10.11 -14.78
N MET A 363 8.62 11.17 -15.44
CA MET A 363 8.73 11.21 -16.89
C MET A 363 9.71 10.17 -17.44
N ALA A 364 10.87 10.02 -16.82
CA ALA A 364 11.92 9.11 -17.28
C ALA A 364 11.55 7.63 -17.05
N ASP A 365 11.04 7.29 -15.85
CA ASP A 365 10.85 5.91 -15.43
C ASP A 365 9.44 5.39 -15.67
N LEU A 366 8.42 6.19 -15.38
CA LEU A 366 7.03 5.75 -15.41
C LEU A 366 6.28 6.19 -16.66
N GLY A 367 6.59 7.38 -17.18
CA GLY A 367 5.89 8.04 -18.29
C GLY A 367 4.53 8.64 -17.88
N ASP A 368 3.92 8.16 -16.81
CA ASP A 368 2.68 8.65 -16.20
C ASP A 368 2.64 8.27 -14.71
N PHE A 369 1.85 9.00 -13.92
CA PHE A 369 1.69 8.74 -12.48
C PHE A 369 0.22 8.49 -12.12
N ARG A 370 -0.19 7.24 -12.22
CA ARG A 370 -1.56 6.82 -11.92
C ARG A 370 -1.70 6.56 -10.42
N SER A 371 -2.76 7.09 -9.83
CA SER A 371 -3.09 6.82 -8.41
C SER A 371 -3.67 5.41 -8.20
N SER A 372 -4.35 4.86 -9.22
CA SER A 372 -4.97 3.53 -9.19
C SER A 372 -5.23 3.01 -10.61
N SER A 373 -5.70 1.77 -10.71
CA SER A 373 -6.12 1.18 -12.00
C SER A 373 -7.25 1.91 -12.72
N LEU A 374 -8.09 2.63 -11.97
CA LEU A 374 -9.21 3.39 -12.51
C LEU A 374 -8.83 4.83 -12.89
N ASP A 375 -7.60 5.22 -12.60
CA ASP A 375 -7.10 6.55 -12.88
C ASP A 375 -6.69 6.71 -14.35
N SER A 376 -6.99 7.89 -14.91
CA SER A 376 -6.66 8.27 -16.27
C SER A 376 -6.31 9.77 -16.35
N PRO A 377 -5.60 10.22 -17.38
CA PRO A 377 -5.34 11.66 -17.58
C PRO A 377 -6.62 12.50 -17.51
N HIS A 378 -7.71 12.01 -18.11
CA HIS A 378 -9.00 12.71 -18.11
C HIS A 378 -9.60 12.83 -16.69
N SER A 379 -9.57 11.76 -15.88
CA SER A 379 -10.14 11.76 -14.53
C SER A 379 -9.36 12.65 -13.55
N ARG A 380 -8.08 12.95 -13.84
CA ARG A 380 -7.22 13.80 -13.00
C ARG A 380 -7.36 15.29 -13.28
N ARG A 381 -7.84 15.69 -14.47
CA ARG A 381 -7.94 17.12 -14.88
C ARG A 381 -8.64 18.01 -13.84
N PRO A 382 -9.80 17.63 -13.25
CA PRO A 382 -10.45 18.48 -12.24
C PRO A 382 -9.58 18.71 -11.02
N LEU A 383 -8.89 17.66 -10.54
CA LEU A 383 -7.99 17.73 -9.38
C LEU A 383 -6.76 18.63 -9.68
N ILE A 384 -6.14 18.45 -10.85
CA ILE A 384 -5.01 19.27 -11.31
C ILE A 384 -5.41 20.75 -11.38
N SER A 385 -6.57 21.04 -11.97
CA SER A 385 -7.09 22.41 -12.04
C SER A 385 -7.35 23.01 -10.67
N ALA A 386 -7.89 22.22 -9.73
CA ALA A 386 -8.14 22.65 -8.36
C ALA A 386 -6.84 22.98 -7.60
N LEU A 387 -5.80 22.13 -7.74
CA LEU A 387 -4.49 22.36 -7.13
C LEU A 387 -3.83 23.63 -7.66
N ARG A 388 -3.86 23.85 -8.98
CA ARG A 388 -3.30 25.07 -9.61
C ARG A 388 -4.06 26.32 -9.19
N ALA A 389 -5.39 26.26 -9.08
CA ALA A 389 -6.19 27.37 -8.60
C ALA A 389 -5.91 27.70 -7.14
N ALA A 390 -5.73 26.68 -6.27
CA ALA A 390 -5.38 26.86 -4.87
C ALA A 390 -3.96 27.42 -4.67
N ALA A 391 -3.03 27.14 -5.58
CA ALA A 391 -1.67 27.69 -5.55
C ALA A 391 -1.57 29.16 -6.00
N GLY A 392 -2.51 29.62 -6.82
CA GLY A 392 -2.53 31.00 -7.33
C GLY A 392 -3.36 31.99 -6.52
N GLY A 393 -4.04 31.54 -5.46
CA GLY A 393 -4.84 32.35 -4.55
C GLY A 393 -4.14 32.58 -3.23
#